data_4998cb08382b724dfae95c3145bc3cae
#
_entry.id   4998cb08382b724dfae95c3145bc3cae
#
_cell.length_a   1.000
_cell.length_b   1.000
_cell.length_c   1.000
_cell.angle_alpha   90.00
_cell.angle_beta   90.00
_cell.angle_gamma   90.00
#
_symmetry.space_group_name_H-M   'P 1'
#
loop_
_entity.id
_entity.type
_entity.pdbx_description
1 polymer ?
#
loop_
_entity_poly.entity_id
_entity_poly.type
_entity_poly.pdbx_seq_one_letter_code
_entity_poly.pdbx_strand_id
1 'polypeptide(L)'
;MKVDVSAKFISIPRCCACCGDAPSVELAAQASKQRGSTQYTNSWSFPYCAHCADHIASHNSTVHILVVGLIAAFLLLFFVGWWSLLVVGLSIAGWVIQSNQAKSSCGPNCASPGAAVTYLGWHGTLHSF
;
A
#
# COMPACT_ATOMS: atom_id res chain seq x y z
N MET A 1 1.90 -1.44 13.36
CA MET A 1 1.77 -2.46 14.41
C MET A 1 2.02 -3.80 13.74
N LYS A 2 2.92 -4.63 14.27
CA LYS A 2 3.18 -5.98 13.72
C LYS A 2 2.42 -6.99 14.58
N VAL A 3 1.67 -7.90 13.95
CA VAL A 3 0.92 -8.95 14.63
C VAL A 3 1.40 -10.30 14.10
N ASP A 4 1.84 -11.17 15.00
CA ASP A 4 2.25 -12.52 14.68
C ASP A 4 1.16 -13.50 15.14
N VAL A 5 0.62 -14.28 14.19
CA VAL A 5 -0.46 -15.23 14.43
C VAL A 5 0.04 -16.65 14.17
N SER A 6 -0.04 -17.51 15.18
CA SER A 6 0.29 -18.94 15.05
C SER A 6 -0.99 -19.74 14.87
N ALA A 7 -1.40 -19.98 13.62
CA ALA A 7 -2.59 -20.77 13.32
C ALA A 7 -2.49 -21.42 11.95
N LYS A 8 -3.01 -22.64 11.84
CA LYS A 8 -3.24 -23.31 10.55
C LYS A 8 -4.36 -22.65 9.75
N PHE A 9 -5.33 -22.07 10.46
CA PHE A 9 -6.49 -21.38 9.87
C PHE A 9 -6.70 -20.07 10.64
N ILE A 10 -6.75 -18.97 9.92
CA ILE A 10 -7.03 -17.64 10.46
C ILE A 10 -8.47 -17.30 10.10
N SER A 11 -9.31 -17.11 11.11
CA SER A 11 -10.67 -16.59 10.91
C SER A 11 -10.61 -15.07 10.87
N ILE A 12 -10.86 -14.52 9.69
CA ILE A 12 -10.89 -13.07 9.48
C ILE A 12 -12.32 -12.60 9.76
N PRO A 13 -12.55 -11.64 10.67
CA PRO A 13 -13.88 -11.14 10.97
C PRO A 13 -14.48 -10.45 9.72
N ARG A 14 -15.82 -10.56 9.57
CA ARG A 14 -16.56 -9.95 8.45
C ARG A 14 -16.83 -8.47 8.72
N CYS A 15 -15.79 -7.70 8.94
CA CYS A 15 -15.84 -6.25 9.07
C CYS A 15 -14.62 -5.64 8.36
N CYS A 16 -14.73 -4.39 7.97
CA CYS A 16 -13.63 -3.67 7.32
C CYS A 16 -12.38 -3.69 8.21
N ALA A 17 -11.25 -4.16 7.66
CA ALA A 17 -9.98 -4.26 8.39
C ALA A 17 -9.40 -2.90 8.82
N CYS A 18 -9.95 -1.79 8.29
CA CYS A 18 -9.51 -0.43 8.60
C CYS A 18 -10.44 0.27 9.61
N CYS A 19 -11.73 0.39 9.31
CA CYS A 19 -12.69 1.18 10.09
C CYS A 19 -13.70 0.34 10.90
N GLY A 20 -13.78 -0.97 10.65
CA GLY A 20 -14.74 -1.86 11.31
C GLY A 20 -16.14 -1.89 10.70
N ASP A 21 -16.43 -1.05 9.71
CA ASP A 21 -17.74 -1.01 9.03
C ASP A 21 -18.02 -2.26 8.19
N ALA A 22 -19.23 -2.30 7.62
CA ALA A 22 -19.63 -3.39 6.73
C ALA A 22 -18.71 -3.45 5.49
N PRO A 23 -18.14 -4.61 5.17
CA PRO A 23 -17.23 -4.76 4.04
C PRO A 23 -18.00 -4.84 2.72
N SER A 24 -17.40 -4.32 1.66
CA SER A 24 -17.92 -4.40 0.28
C SER A 24 -16.90 -4.96 -0.72
N VAL A 25 -15.62 -4.96 -0.37
CA VAL A 25 -14.50 -5.37 -1.24
C VAL A 25 -13.53 -6.21 -0.44
N GLU A 26 -12.85 -7.16 -1.11
CA GLU A 26 -11.75 -7.92 -0.53
C GLU A 26 -10.43 -7.51 -1.18
N LEU A 27 -9.43 -7.19 -0.36
CA LEU A 27 -8.08 -6.91 -0.81
C LEU A 27 -7.15 -8.04 -0.39
N ALA A 28 -6.36 -8.54 -1.34
CA ALA A 28 -5.41 -9.61 -1.10
C ALA A 28 -4.08 -9.05 -0.57
N ALA A 29 -3.64 -9.58 0.57
CA ALA A 29 -2.30 -9.40 1.09
C ALA A 29 -1.47 -10.66 0.76
N GLN A 30 -0.36 -10.49 0.05
CA GLN A 30 0.46 -11.60 -0.44
C GLN A 30 1.90 -11.48 0.06
N ALA A 31 2.49 -12.62 0.39
CA ALA A 31 3.93 -12.71 0.60
C ALA A 31 4.49 -13.93 -0.14
N SER A 32 5.68 -13.76 -0.71
CA SER A 32 6.37 -14.80 -1.44
C SER A 32 7.70 -15.12 -0.75
N LYS A 33 8.04 -16.39 -0.66
CA LYS A 33 9.31 -16.88 -0.14
C LYS A 33 9.94 -17.81 -1.15
N GLN A 34 11.19 -17.55 -1.50
CA GLN A 34 11.97 -18.40 -2.37
C GLN A 34 12.75 -19.44 -1.56
N ARG A 35 12.69 -20.70 -1.97
CA ARG A 35 13.48 -21.78 -1.39
C ARG A 35 14.10 -22.58 -2.53
N GLY A 36 15.38 -22.37 -2.78
CA GLY A 36 16.07 -22.88 -3.97
C GLY A 36 15.49 -22.26 -5.24
N SER A 37 15.11 -23.08 -6.20
CA SER A 37 14.45 -22.66 -7.46
C SER A 37 12.93 -22.53 -7.36
N THR A 38 12.32 -22.91 -6.23
CA THR A 38 10.87 -22.90 -6.06
C THR A 38 10.41 -21.68 -5.27
N GLN A 39 9.44 -20.95 -5.83
CA GLN A 39 8.79 -19.83 -5.17
C GLN A 39 7.46 -20.29 -4.57
N TYR A 40 7.29 -20.05 -3.28
CA TYR A 40 6.05 -20.28 -2.55
C TYR A 40 5.38 -18.94 -2.31
N THR A 41 4.10 -18.83 -2.64
CA THR A 41 3.31 -17.62 -2.41
C THR A 41 2.10 -17.96 -1.55
N ASN A 42 1.93 -17.25 -0.45
CA ASN A 42 0.73 -17.28 0.37
C ASN A 42 -0.04 -15.97 0.20
N SER A 43 -1.36 -16.07 0.10
CA SER A 43 -2.26 -14.92 0.01
C SER A 43 -3.39 -15.03 1.02
N TRP A 44 -3.76 -13.88 1.57
CA TRP A 44 -4.87 -13.74 2.52
C TRP A 44 -5.77 -12.60 2.03
N SER A 45 -7.09 -12.83 2.00
CA SER A 45 -8.06 -11.80 1.63
C SER A 45 -8.59 -11.13 2.89
N PHE A 46 -8.49 -9.81 2.94
CA PHE A 46 -9.02 -9.00 4.03
C PHE A 46 -10.20 -8.17 3.52
N PRO A 47 -11.32 -8.15 4.28
CA PRO A 47 -12.49 -7.37 3.92
C PRO A 47 -12.26 -5.87 4.17
N TYR A 48 -12.68 -5.03 3.22
CA TYR A 48 -12.64 -3.58 3.30
C TYR A 48 -13.97 -2.98 2.85
N CYS A 49 -14.37 -1.85 3.40
CA CYS A 49 -15.46 -1.06 2.83
C CYS A 49 -14.98 -0.30 1.59
N ALA A 50 -15.89 0.13 0.71
CA ALA A 50 -15.54 0.82 -0.53
C ALA A 50 -14.68 2.07 -0.27
N HIS A 51 -15.05 2.86 0.73
CA HIS A 51 -14.32 4.08 1.10
C HIS A 51 -12.85 3.80 1.48
N CYS A 52 -12.59 2.78 2.29
CA CYS A 52 -11.23 2.40 2.67
C CYS A 52 -10.44 1.78 1.51
N ALA A 53 -11.11 1.05 0.62
CA ALA A 53 -10.46 0.49 -0.58
C ALA A 53 -10.03 1.59 -1.55
N ASP A 54 -10.88 2.58 -1.82
CA ASP A 54 -10.57 3.74 -2.66
C ASP A 54 -9.42 4.56 -2.09
N HIS A 55 -9.42 4.74 -0.78
CA HIS A 55 -8.34 5.42 -0.06
C HIS A 55 -6.99 4.71 -0.20
N ILE A 56 -6.95 3.39 -0.05
CA ILE A 56 -5.74 2.57 -0.23
C ILE A 56 -5.26 2.64 -1.69
N ALA A 57 -6.18 2.56 -2.67
CA ALA A 57 -5.86 2.67 -4.08
C ALA A 57 -5.27 4.05 -4.42
N SER A 58 -5.84 5.13 -3.89
CA SER A 58 -5.33 6.49 -4.04
C SER A 58 -3.93 6.65 -3.45
N HIS A 59 -3.68 6.09 -2.28
CA HIS A 59 -2.34 6.13 -1.67
C HIS A 59 -1.30 5.40 -2.52
N ASN A 60 -1.63 4.21 -3.03
CA ASN A 60 -0.72 3.43 -3.88
C ASN A 60 -0.41 4.16 -5.20
N SER A 61 -1.41 4.80 -5.83
CA SER A 61 -1.21 5.56 -7.08
C SER A 61 -0.26 6.75 -6.87
N THR A 62 -0.31 7.39 -5.70
CA THR A 62 0.56 8.52 -5.35
C THR A 62 2.04 8.15 -5.36
N VAL A 63 2.38 6.95 -4.89
CA VAL A 63 3.77 6.43 -4.90
C VAL A 63 4.26 6.22 -6.34
N HIS A 64 3.41 5.68 -7.23
CA HIS A 64 3.77 5.50 -8.64
C HIS A 64 4.08 6.82 -9.34
N ILE A 65 3.29 7.86 -9.10
CA ILE A 65 3.54 9.20 -9.67
C ILE A 65 4.90 9.75 -9.24
N LEU A 66 5.25 9.60 -7.97
CA LEU A 66 6.55 10.04 -7.47
C LEU A 66 7.71 9.28 -8.13
N VAL A 67 7.62 7.96 -8.23
CA VAL A 67 8.66 7.13 -8.86
C VAL A 67 8.83 7.49 -10.34
N VAL A 68 7.74 7.59 -11.09
CA VAL A 68 7.78 7.97 -12.51
C VAL A 68 8.34 9.38 -12.68
N GLY A 69 7.94 10.33 -11.84
CA GLY A 69 8.46 11.70 -11.84
C GLY A 69 9.97 11.78 -11.58
N LEU A 70 10.49 10.98 -10.65
CA LEU A 70 11.92 10.91 -10.36
C LEU A 70 12.72 10.28 -11.51
N ILE A 71 12.20 9.22 -12.13
CA ILE A 71 12.85 8.61 -13.30
C ILE A 71 12.87 9.59 -14.47
N ALA A 72 11.77 10.28 -14.75
CA ALA A 72 11.71 11.29 -15.80
C ALA A 72 12.68 12.44 -15.53
N ALA A 73 12.75 12.94 -14.30
CA ALA A 73 13.69 13.98 -13.90
C ALA A 73 15.14 13.54 -14.07
N PHE A 74 15.46 12.31 -13.71
CA PHE A 74 16.81 11.74 -13.89
C PHE A 74 17.22 11.69 -15.37
N LEU A 75 16.31 11.24 -16.24
CA LEU A 75 16.55 11.22 -17.68
C LEU A 75 16.71 12.62 -18.26
N LEU A 76 15.92 13.59 -17.81
CA LEU A 76 16.01 14.98 -18.26
C LEU A 76 17.31 15.67 -17.81
N LEU A 77 17.93 15.24 -16.70
CA LEU A 77 19.24 15.76 -16.26
C LEU A 77 20.31 15.59 -17.35
N PHE A 78 20.27 14.49 -18.09
CA PHE A 78 21.24 14.23 -19.17
C PHE A 78 21.02 15.10 -20.41
N PHE A 79 19.79 15.56 -20.67
CA PHE A 79 19.45 16.25 -21.93
C PHE A 79 19.25 17.76 -21.78
N VAL A 80 18.82 18.25 -20.61
CA VAL A 80 18.34 19.65 -20.46
C VAL A 80 18.98 20.37 -19.26
N GLY A 81 19.83 19.70 -18.49
CA GLY A 81 20.60 20.31 -17.40
C GLY A 81 19.72 20.94 -16.30
N TRP A 82 19.87 22.24 -16.06
CA TRP A 82 19.22 22.97 -14.96
C TRP A 82 17.68 22.88 -14.92
N TRP A 83 17.01 22.73 -16.07
CA TRP A 83 15.55 22.61 -16.14
C TRP A 83 14.99 21.36 -15.44
N SER A 84 15.82 20.33 -15.24
CA SER A 84 15.41 19.13 -14.51
C SER A 84 15.03 19.42 -13.05
N LEU A 85 15.61 20.45 -12.42
CA LEU A 85 15.28 20.82 -11.05
C LEU A 85 13.84 21.33 -10.92
N LEU A 86 13.30 21.98 -11.96
CA LEU A 86 11.88 22.38 -11.99
C LEU A 86 10.96 21.18 -12.05
N VAL A 87 11.30 20.14 -12.82
CA VAL A 87 10.52 18.91 -12.91
C VAL A 87 10.51 18.16 -11.57
N VAL A 88 11.66 18.10 -10.90
CA VAL A 88 11.76 17.53 -9.53
C VAL A 88 10.88 18.30 -8.56
N GLY A 89 10.96 19.63 -8.56
CA GLY A 89 10.15 20.49 -7.68
C GLY A 89 8.64 20.29 -7.89
N LEU A 90 8.19 20.24 -9.15
CA LEU A 90 6.79 20.01 -9.51
C LEU A 90 6.32 18.61 -9.11
N SER A 91 7.17 17.58 -9.27
CA SER A 91 6.84 16.21 -8.88
C SER A 91 6.68 16.08 -7.36
N ILE A 92 7.55 16.72 -6.58
CA ILE A 92 7.46 16.73 -5.12
C ILE A 92 6.22 17.50 -4.67
N ALA A 93 5.95 18.66 -5.25
CA ALA A 93 4.76 19.44 -4.92
C ALA A 93 3.47 18.67 -5.23
N GLY A 94 3.38 18.03 -6.40
CA GLY A 94 2.25 17.18 -6.77
C GLY A 94 2.06 16.03 -5.79
N TRP A 95 3.14 15.37 -5.39
CA TRP A 95 3.08 14.30 -4.39
C TRP A 95 2.58 14.79 -3.03
N VAL A 96 3.07 15.93 -2.54
CA VAL A 96 2.63 16.53 -1.26
C VAL A 96 1.15 16.87 -1.28
N ILE A 97 0.67 17.50 -2.35
CA ILE A 97 -0.74 17.88 -2.51
C ILE A 97 -1.61 16.62 -2.50
N GLN A 98 -1.27 15.63 -3.30
CA GLN A 98 -2.04 14.40 -3.43
C GLN A 98 -2.01 13.54 -2.16
N SER A 99 -0.86 13.48 -1.46
CA SER A 99 -0.77 12.79 -0.18
C SER A 99 -1.60 13.47 0.92
N ASN A 100 -1.69 14.80 0.91
CA ASN A 100 -2.54 15.54 1.83
C ASN A 100 -4.04 15.35 1.51
N GLN A 101 -4.42 15.32 0.23
CA GLN A 101 -5.78 14.99 -0.17
C GLN A 101 -6.17 13.57 0.23
N ALA A 102 -5.29 12.60 0.04
CA ALA A 102 -5.51 11.23 0.50
C ALA A 102 -5.70 11.13 2.01
N LYS A 103 -4.97 11.93 2.80
CA LYS A 103 -5.16 12.00 4.26
C LYS A 103 -6.49 12.65 4.65
N SER A 104 -6.92 13.69 3.95
CA SER A 104 -8.19 14.39 4.24
C SER A 104 -9.43 13.58 3.85
N SER A 105 -9.30 12.64 2.92
CA SER A 105 -10.38 11.72 2.54
C SER A 105 -10.59 10.56 3.52
N CYS A 106 -9.69 10.39 4.50
CA CYS A 106 -9.89 9.43 5.58
C CYS A 106 -11.09 9.82 6.46
N GLY A 107 -12.03 8.89 6.65
CA GLY A 107 -13.07 9.05 7.66
C GLY A 107 -12.49 9.06 9.09
N PRO A 108 -13.24 9.54 10.09
CA PRO A 108 -12.77 9.68 11.46
C PRO A 108 -12.32 8.38 12.11
N ASN A 109 -12.78 7.24 11.60
CA ASN A 109 -12.44 5.90 12.10
C ASN A 109 -11.36 5.20 11.27
N CYS A 110 -10.83 5.84 10.24
CA CYS A 110 -9.74 5.26 9.44
C CYS A 110 -8.43 5.30 10.22
N ALA A 111 -7.81 4.15 10.43
CA ALA A 111 -6.63 4.01 11.28
C ALA A 111 -5.39 4.75 10.72
N SER A 112 -5.23 4.85 9.40
CA SER A 112 -4.13 5.60 8.75
C SER A 112 -4.27 5.60 7.22
N PRO A 113 -3.79 6.63 6.51
CA PRO A 113 -3.56 6.55 5.07
C PRO A 113 -2.54 5.44 4.78
N GLY A 114 -2.90 4.50 3.93
CA GLY A 114 -2.06 3.34 3.64
C GLY A 114 -2.14 2.19 4.64
N ALA A 115 -3.18 2.14 5.46
CA ALA A 115 -3.45 1.07 6.44
C ALA A 115 -3.95 -0.25 5.81
N ALA A 116 -3.56 -0.57 4.57
CA ALA A 116 -3.74 -1.91 4.07
C ALA A 116 -2.95 -2.90 4.91
N VAL A 117 -3.58 -4.01 5.28
CA VAL A 117 -2.88 -5.09 5.95
C VAL A 117 -1.79 -5.63 5.01
N THR A 118 -0.56 -5.56 5.46
CA THR A 118 0.60 -6.07 4.72
C THR A 118 1.00 -7.42 5.28
N TYR A 119 0.99 -8.45 4.44
CA TYR A 119 1.50 -9.75 4.83
C TYR A 119 3.02 -9.77 4.70
N LEU A 120 3.71 -9.86 5.83
CA LEU A 120 5.18 -9.80 5.89
C LEU A 120 5.84 -11.15 5.61
N GLY A 121 5.08 -12.26 5.72
CA GLY A 121 5.55 -13.60 5.45
C GLY A 121 5.20 -14.61 6.52
N TRP A 122 5.81 -15.80 6.43
CA TRP A 122 5.55 -16.89 7.39
C TRP A 122 6.82 -17.65 7.76
N HIS A 123 6.81 -18.22 8.95
CA HIS A 123 7.83 -19.13 9.44
C HIS A 123 7.17 -20.35 10.12
N GLY A 124 7.15 -21.50 9.42
CA GLY A 124 6.34 -22.64 9.85
C GLY A 124 4.84 -22.31 9.83
N THR A 125 4.20 -22.40 10.99
CA THR A 125 2.77 -22.03 11.19
C THR A 125 2.58 -20.59 11.67
N LEU A 126 3.66 -19.83 11.88
CA LEU A 126 3.60 -18.44 12.31
C LEU A 126 3.47 -17.53 11.09
N HIS A 127 2.42 -16.72 11.04
CA HIS A 127 2.15 -15.72 10.02
C HIS A 127 2.30 -14.32 10.61
N SER A 128 3.01 -13.44 9.90
CA SER A 128 3.27 -12.05 10.32
C SER A 128 2.54 -11.07 9.41
N PHE A 129 1.78 -10.15 10.00
CA PHE A 129 1.00 -9.11 9.34
C PHE A 129 1.37 -7.72 9.84
#